data_9e00f3a540f3865da58f083253ca2f7f
#
_entry.id   9e00f3a540f3865da58f083253ca2f7f
#
_cell.length_a   1.000
_cell.length_b   1.000
_cell.length_c   1.000
_cell.angle_alpha   90.00
_cell.angle_beta   90.00
_cell.angle_gamma   90.00
#
_symmetry.space_group_name_H-M   'P 1'
#
loop_
_entity.id
_entity.type
_entity.pdbx_description
1 polymer ?
#
loop_
_entity_poly.entity_id
_entity_poly.type
_entity_poly.pdbx_seq_one_letter_code
_entity_poly.pdbx_strand_id
1 'polypeptide(L)'
;VNGRPAGGGGDALKVMSFLLRRPDFTLEAFSQYWRTVHKAHALRLVEAGYLRGYIQNHRIDTHLDGFAWMADGAPELWIDDIGALQRLVASPEYLHGAGPDEARFMVPPAVACVARERVLREAAGELPGDAVKLILVFRRNPRFAADAFAARWLDGETPLLLPEAEPLRLTRYVAVDGAGEPPFDAVECSWWDSLDSLRGEWALRDAARGQPLVDPSATRGMLVREEVVVPAGWYARAGVA
;
A
#
# COMPACT_ATOMS: atom_id res chain seq x y z
N VAL A 1 -11.11 -0.40 29.88
CA VAL A 1 -10.21 -1.55 29.89
C VAL A 1 -10.78 -2.58 28.94
N ASN A 2 -10.48 -2.49 27.65
CA ASN A 2 -10.79 -3.55 26.70
C ASN A 2 -9.47 -4.08 26.13
N GLY A 3 -9.07 -5.24 26.67
CA GLY A 3 -7.92 -5.99 26.24
C GLY A 3 -8.03 -6.40 24.78
N ARG A 4 -7.02 -6.06 24.03
CA ARG A 4 -6.75 -6.58 22.68
C ARG A 4 -6.54 -8.10 22.81
N PRO A 5 -7.21 -8.96 22.05
CA PRO A 5 -6.86 -10.38 22.05
C PRO A 5 -5.48 -10.51 21.38
N ALA A 6 -4.50 -10.88 22.16
CA ALA A 6 -3.26 -11.47 21.66
C ALA A 6 -3.63 -12.86 21.11
N GLY A 7 -3.86 -12.98 19.82
CA GLY A 7 -4.15 -14.22 19.13
C GLY A 7 -3.11 -14.47 18.08
N GLY A 8 -2.25 -15.48 18.30
CA GLY A 8 -1.26 -15.96 17.36
C GLY A 8 -1.90 -16.41 16.03
N GLY A 9 -1.52 -15.75 14.99
CA GLY A 9 -1.60 -16.15 13.61
C GLY A 9 -0.38 -15.56 12.95
N GLY A 10 0.29 -16.29 12.06
CA GLY A 10 1.41 -15.77 11.29
C GLY A 10 1.03 -14.42 10.71
N ASP A 11 1.96 -13.45 10.76
CA ASP A 11 1.72 -12.09 10.31
C ASP A 11 1.22 -12.13 8.86
N ALA A 12 -0.05 -11.76 8.65
CA ALA A 12 -0.63 -11.69 7.31
C ALA A 12 0.25 -10.79 6.44
N LEU A 13 0.51 -11.22 5.21
CA LEU A 13 1.29 -10.46 4.27
C LEU A 13 0.39 -9.50 3.49
N LYS A 14 0.97 -8.41 3.06
CA LYS A 14 0.32 -7.45 2.17
C LYS A 14 0.98 -7.47 0.80
N VAL A 15 0.17 -7.58 -0.24
CA VAL A 15 0.60 -7.29 -1.61
C VAL A 15 0.24 -5.84 -1.90
N MET A 16 1.23 -5.03 -2.21
CA MET A 16 1.05 -3.69 -2.74
C MET A 16 1.44 -3.69 -4.20
N SER A 17 0.52 -3.30 -5.05
CA SER A 17 0.76 -3.19 -6.50
C SER A 17 0.62 -1.73 -6.92
N PHE A 18 1.27 -1.37 -8.02
CA PHE A 18 1.28 -0.03 -8.59
C PHE A 18 0.86 -0.11 -10.04
N LEU A 19 -0.30 0.50 -10.33
CA LEU A 19 -0.98 0.38 -11.61
C LEU A 19 -0.71 1.62 -12.45
N LEU A 20 -0.32 1.42 -13.71
CA LEU A 20 -0.32 2.45 -14.73
C LEU A 20 -1.58 2.29 -15.58
N ARG A 21 -2.39 3.33 -15.70
CA ARG A 21 -3.56 3.31 -16.56
C ARG A 21 -3.15 3.14 -18.02
N ARG A 22 -4.02 2.55 -18.83
CA ARG A 22 -3.84 2.56 -20.28
C ARG A 22 -3.78 4.01 -20.80
N PRO A 23 -2.98 4.28 -21.85
CA PRO A 23 -2.82 5.64 -22.39
C PRO A 23 -4.12 6.27 -22.93
N ASP A 24 -5.09 5.45 -23.31
CA ASP A 24 -6.41 5.88 -23.79
C ASP A 24 -7.42 6.19 -22.68
N PHE A 25 -7.05 5.98 -21.40
CA PHE A 25 -7.88 6.35 -20.27
C PHE A 25 -7.43 7.70 -19.68
N THR A 26 -8.40 8.54 -19.33
CA THR A 26 -8.15 9.64 -18.38
C THR A 26 -7.98 9.05 -16.97
N LEU A 27 -7.41 9.81 -16.04
CA LEU A 27 -7.28 9.37 -14.64
C LEU A 27 -8.64 9.08 -14.02
N GLU A 28 -9.64 9.91 -14.34
CA GLU A 28 -11.02 9.74 -13.86
C GLU A 28 -11.66 8.46 -14.44
N ALA A 29 -11.56 8.23 -15.75
CA ALA A 29 -12.09 7.03 -16.38
C ALA A 29 -11.45 5.75 -15.86
N PHE A 30 -10.12 5.76 -15.63
CA PHE A 30 -9.38 4.67 -15.01
C PHE A 30 -9.92 4.39 -13.59
N SER A 31 -10.04 5.43 -12.77
CA SER A 31 -10.52 5.33 -11.41
C SER A 31 -11.96 4.81 -11.35
N GLN A 32 -12.83 5.29 -12.24
CA GLN A 32 -14.22 4.85 -12.34
C GLN A 32 -14.34 3.38 -12.77
N TYR A 33 -13.58 2.95 -13.79
CA TYR A 33 -13.55 1.55 -14.22
C TYR A 33 -13.11 0.62 -13.09
N TRP A 34 -12.03 0.99 -12.41
CA TRP A 34 -11.49 0.22 -11.31
C TRP A 34 -12.47 0.09 -10.13
N ARG A 35 -13.17 1.20 -9.79
CA ARG A 35 -14.20 1.20 -8.73
C ARG A 35 -15.44 0.38 -9.04
N THR A 36 -15.80 0.24 -10.29
CA THR A 36 -17.07 -0.37 -10.67
C THR A 36 -16.90 -1.74 -11.32
N VAL A 37 -16.15 -1.83 -12.38
CA VAL A 37 -16.01 -3.06 -13.16
C VAL A 37 -14.99 -4.01 -12.52
N HIS A 38 -13.74 -3.55 -12.38
CA HIS A 38 -12.67 -4.42 -11.87
C HIS A 38 -12.88 -4.83 -10.41
N LYS A 39 -13.45 -3.94 -9.60
CA LYS A 39 -13.80 -4.26 -8.20
C LYS A 39 -14.68 -5.52 -8.09
N ALA A 40 -15.62 -5.72 -9.01
CA ALA A 40 -16.48 -6.89 -8.99
C ALA A 40 -15.70 -8.22 -9.20
N HIS A 41 -14.62 -8.19 -9.99
CA HIS A 41 -13.73 -9.35 -10.13
C HIS A 41 -12.91 -9.60 -8.87
N ALA A 42 -12.38 -8.54 -8.25
CA ALA A 42 -11.64 -8.65 -7.00
C ALA A 42 -12.51 -9.18 -5.85
N LEU A 43 -13.77 -8.77 -5.76
CA LEU A 43 -14.72 -9.29 -4.76
C LEU A 43 -14.97 -10.78 -4.90
N ARG A 44 -14.97 -11.35 -6.12
CA ARG A 44 -15.05 -12.81 -6.32
C ARG A 44 -13.83 -13.54 -5.76
N LEU A 45 -12.63 -12.94 -5.82
CA LEU A 45 -11.43 -13.49 -5.18
C LEU A 45 -11.55 -13.48 -3.65
N VAL A 46 -12.20 -12.46 -3.08
CA VAL A 46 -12.51 -12.40 -1.64
C VAL A 46 -13.54 -13.49 -1.26
N GLU A 47 -14.62 -13.59 -2.01
CA GLU A 47 -15.68 -14.61 -1.79
C GLU A 47 -15.14 -16.03 -1.89
N ALA A 48 -14.21 -16.27 -2.82
CA ALA A 48 -13.52 -17.56 -2.98
C ALA A 48 -12.44 -17.82 -1.93
N GLY A 49 -12.16 -16.85 -1.05
CA GLY A 49 -11.24 -17.03 0.08
C GLY A 49 -9.76 -16.81 -0.24
N TYR A 50 -9.42 -16.23 -1.39
CA TYR A 50 -8.04 -15.94 -1.76
C TYR A 50 -7.50 -14.65 -1.14
N LEU A 51 -8.38 -13.70 -0.81
CA LEU A 51 -8.03 -12.42 -0.22
C LEU A 51 -8.72 -12.22 1.13
N ARG A 52 -7.98 -11.67 2.10
CA ARG A 52 -8.48 -11.34 3.44
C ARG A 52 -8.86 -9.88 3.61
N GLY A 53 -8.47 -9.04 2.69
CA GLY A 53 -8.79 -7.63 2.65
C GLY A 53 -8.41 -7.02 1.31
N TYR A 54 -9.08 -5.93 0.96
CA TYR A 54 -8.85 -5.23 -0.29
C TYR A 54 -9.09 -3.74 -0.13
N ILE A 55 -8.10 -2.95 -0.50
CA ILE A 55 -8.16 -1.48 -0.54
C ILE A 55 -7.78 -1.02 -1.94
N GLN A 56 -8.47 -0.01 -2.43
CA GLN A 56 -8.12 0.75 -3.63
C GLN A 56 -7.58 2.12 -3.22
N ASN A 57 -6.38 2.46 -3.66
CA ASN A 57 -5.81 3.79 -3.51
C ASN A 57 -5.83 4.49 -4.88
N HIS A 58 -6.72 5.46 -5.03
CA HIS A 58 -6.93 6.22 -6.25
C HIS A 58 -6.10 7.49 -6.25
N ARG A 59 -5.22 7.66 -7.26
CA ARG A 59 -4.38 8.85 -7.37
C ARG A 59 -5.21 10.13 -7.38
N ILE A 60 -4.77 11.12 -6.62
CA ILE A 60 -5.27 12.49 -6.67
C ILE A 60 -4.47 13.20 -7.76
N ASP A 61 -5.17 13.93 -8.65
CA ASP A 61 -4.51 14.75 -9.68
C ASP A 61 -4.05 16.08 -9.10
N THR A 62 -2.98 16.01 -8.32
CA THR A 62 -2.33 17.17 -7.70
C THR A 62 -0.83 16.96 -7.65
N HIS A 63 -0.09 18.05 -7.57
CA HIS A 63 1.36 18.01 -7.50
C HIS A 63 1.86 18.21 -6.07
N LEU A 64 2.91 17.46 -5.74
CA LEU A 64 3.70 17.64 -4.53
C LEU A 64 5.18 17.53 -4.94
N ASP A 65 5.95 18.57 -4.70
CA ASP A 65 7.36 18.64 -5.07
C ASP A 65 8.21 17.63 -4.28
N GLY A 66 9.33 17.21 -4.85
CA GLY A 66 10.37 16.47 -4.13
C GLY A 66 10.35 14.95 -4.31
N PHE A 67 9.42 14.38 -5.11
CA PHE A 67 9.49 12.98 -5.57
C PHE A 67 8.89 12.78 -6.95
N ALA A 68 9.32 11.74 -7.64
CA ALA A 68 8.73 11.34 -8.91
C ALA A 68 7.46 10.51 -8.67
N TRP A 69 6.40 10.80 -9.43
CA TRP A 69 5.18 10.01 -9.46
C TRP A 69 5.44 8.62 -10.01
N MET A 70 4.80 7.61 -9.43
CA MET A 70 5.08 6.23 -9.82
C MET A 70 3.89 5.49 -10.44
N ALA A 71 2.64 5.88 -10.15
CA ALA A 71 1.47 5.12 -10.57
C ALA A 71 0.20 5.98 -10.61
N ASP A 72 -0.87 5.42 -11.19
CA ASP A 72 -2.20 6.00 -11.24
C ASP A 72 -3.15 5.39 -10.20
N GLY A 73 -2.80 4.23 -9.67
CA GLY A 73 -3.52 3.56 -8.59
C GLY A 73 -2.65 2.53 -7.87
N ALA A 74 -3.00 2.20 -6.63
CA ALA A 74 -2.30 1.20 -5.85
C ALA A 74 -3.29 0.32 -5.05
N PRO A 75 -3.60 -0.92 -5.50
CA PRO A 75 -4.31 -1.88 -4.67
C PRO A 75 -3.44 -2.37 -3.52
N GLU A 76 -4.06 -2.57 -2.37
CA GLU A 76 -3.51 -3.28 -1.23
C GLU A 76 -4.36 -4.52 -0.97
N LEU A 77 -3.72 -5.68 -0.95
CA LEU A 77 -4.37 -6.97 -0.76
C LEU A 77 -3.75 -7.66 0.45
N TRP A 78 -4.57 -8.20 1.34
CA TRP A 78 -4.09 -9.03 2.45
C TRP A 78 -4.21 -10.50 2.07
N ILE A 79 -3.13 -11.23 2.25
CA ILE A 79 -2.98 -12.67 1.99
C ILE A 79 -2.38 -13.36 3.21
N ASP A 80 -2.57 -14.69 3.31
CA ASP A 80 -2.03 -15.46 4.43
C ASP A 80 -0.51 -15.63 4.34
N ASP A 81 -0.05 -15.97 3.15
CA ASP A 81 1.34 -16.30 2.84
C ASP A 81 1.61 -16.15 1.33
N ILE A 82 2.86 -16.31 0.93
CA ILE A 82 3.26 -16.27 -0.49
C ILE A 82 2.57 -17.39 -1.30
N GLY A 83 2.36 -18.56 -0.70
CA GLY A 83 1.63 -19.66 -1.34
C GLY A 83 0.16 -19.29 -1.62
N ALA A 84 -0.47 -18.48 -0.77
CA ALA A 84 -1.81 -17.94 -1.02
C ALA A 84 -1.84 -17.05 -2.27
N LEU A 85 -0.82 -16.20 -2.47
CA LEU A 85 -0.68 -15.41 -3.69
C LEU A 85 -0.54 -16.30 -4.93
N GLN A 86 0.27 -17.35 -4.86
CA GLN A 86 0.42 -18.30 -5.96
C GLN A 86 -0.88 -19.01 -6.30
N ARG A 87 -1.65 -19.43 -5.29
CA ARG A 87 -2.98 -20.02 -5.47
C ARG A 87 -3.97 -19.03 -6.08
N LEU A 88 -3.95 -17.77 -5.65
CA LEU A 88 -4.77 -16.70 -6.19
C LEU A 88 -4.58 -16.54 -7.70
N VAL A 89 -3.32 -16.35 -8.14
CA VAL A 89 -3.03 -16.12 -9.57
C VAL A 89 -3.26 -17.35 -10.45
N ALA A 90 -3.30 -18.55 -9.85
CA ALA A 90 -3.64 -19.80 -10.53
C ALA A 90 -5.14 -20.15 -10.47
N SER A 91 -5.95 -19.34 -9.77
CA SER A 91 -7.37 -19.62 -9.58
C SER A 91 -8.21 -19.35 -10.84
N PRO A 92 -9.34 -20.06 -11.04
CA PRO A 92 -10.27 -19.75 -12.12
C PRO A 92 -10.80 -18.32 -12.07
N GLU A 93 -11.05 -17.78 -10.87
CA GLU A 93 -11.54 -16.42 -10.63
C GLU A 93 -10.55 -15.36 -11.13
N TYR A 94 -9.26 -15.63 -10.98
CA TYR A 94 -8.22 -14.75 -11.53
C TYR A 94 -8.03 -14.98 -13.03
N LEU A 95 -7.81 -16.23 -13.46
CA LEU A 95 -7.46 -16.57 -14.85
C LEU A 95 -8.58 -16.25 -15.85
N HIS A 96 -9.85 -16.33 -15.45
CA HIS A 96 -11.00 -16.04 -16.30
C HIS A 96 -11.75 -14.75 -15.91
N GLY A 97 -11.31 -14.06 -14.87
CA GLY A 97 -11.94 -12.85 -14.34
C GLY A 97 -10.98 -11.69 -14.22
N ALA A 98 -10.33 -11.56 -13.05
CA ALA A 98 -9.52 -10.39 -12.73
C ALA A 98 -8.33 -10.20 -13.68
N GLY A 99 -7.58 -11.25 -13.97
CA GLY A 99 -6.37 -11.17 -14.80
C GLY A 99 -6.64 -10.63 -16.22
N PRO A 100 -7.56 -11.24 -17.02
CA PRO A 100 -7.91 -10.69 -18.33
C PRO A 100 -8.52 -9.28 -18.28
N ASP A 101 -9.19 -8.91 -17.19
CA ASP A 101 -9.80 -7.60 -17.05
C ASP A 101 -8.75 -6.50 -16.79
N GLU A 102 -7.62 -6.83 -16.14
CA GLU A 102 -6.51 -5.89 -15.91
C GLU A 102 -6.09 -5.19 -17.19
N ALA A 103 -5.90 -5.93 -18.29
CA ALA A 103 -5.48 -5.38 -19.58
C ALA A 103 -6.52 -4.43 -20.24
N ARG A 104 -7.74 -4.36 -19.72
CA ARG A 104 -8.78 -3.48 -20.23
C ARG A 104 -8.64 -2.04 -19.73
N PHE A 105 -8.02 -1.81 -18.58
CA PHE A 105 -7.93 -0.48 -17.98
C PHE A 105 -6.50 -0.06 -17.57
N MET A 106 -5.59 -1.02 -17.39
CA MET A 106 -4.20 -0.76 -17.00
C MET A 106 -3.21 -1.39 -17.99
N VAL A 107 -1.94 -1.02 -17.85
CA VAL A 107 -0.82 -1.62 -18.59
C VAL A 107 -0.23 -2.74 -17.72
N PRO A 108 -0.46 -4.03 -18.04
CA PRO A 108 0.12 -5.13 -17.30
C PRO A 108 1.60 -5.38 -17.71
N PRO A 109 2.41 -6.00 -16.83
CA PRO A 109 2.07 -6.34 -15.45
C PRO A 109 2.17 -5.14 -14.51
N ALA A 110 1.38 -5.14 -13.43
CA ALA A 110 1.58 -4.19 -12.35
C ALA A 110 2.94 -4.42 -11.67
N VAL A 111 3.56 -3.35 -11.20
CA VAL A 111 4.72 -3.45 -10.30
C VAL A 111 4.21 -3.83 -8.92
N ALA A 112 4.58 -4.98 -8.39
CA ALA A 112 4.06 -5.48 -7.13
C ALA A 112 5.16 -5.84 -6.14
N CYS A 113 4.86 -5.71 -4.86
CA CYS A 113 5.71 -6.09 -3.75
C CYS A 113 4.88 -6.82 -2.69
N VAL A 114 5.38 -7.95 -2.22
CA VAL A 114 4.85 -8.63 -1.03
C VAL A 114 5.62 -8.12 0.17
N ALA A 115 4.91 -7.66 1.18
CA ALA A 115 5.52 -6.96 2.30
C ALA A 115 4.90 -7.35 3.65
N ARG A 116 5.69 -7.21 4.71
CA ARG A 116 5.25 -7.26 6.10
C ARG A 116 4.90 -5.85 6.56
N GLU A 117 3.78 -5.73 7.26
CA GLU A 117 3.25 -4.48 7.76
C GLU A 117 3.64 -4.23 9.23
N ARG A 118 3.93 -2.98 9.56
CA ARG A 118 4.03 -2.47 10.92
C ARG A 118 3.29 -1.14 11.02
N VAL A 119 2.25 -1.11 11.84
CA VAL A 119 1.56 0.15 12.18
C VAL A 119 2.36 0.83 13.28
N LEU A 120 2.85 2.03 13.00
CA LEU A 120 3.61 2.87 13.94
C LEU A 120 2.68 3.83 14.70
N ARG A 121 1.61 4.30 14.03
CA ARG A 121 0.58 5.15 14.61
C ARG A 121 -0.78 4.71 14.10
N GLU A 122 -1.71 4.46 15.00
CA GLU A 122 -3.11 4.22 14.67
C GLU A 122 -3.87 5.54 14.70
N ALA A 123 -4.89 5.66 13.84
CA ALA A 123 -5.84 6.76 13.93
C ALA A 123 -6.63 6.68 15.23
N ALA A 124 -6.89 7.83 15.85
CA ALA A 124 -7.68 7.90 17.08
C ALA A 124 -9.17 7.55 16.88
N GLY A 125 -9.64 7.48 15.63
CA GLY A 125 -11.00 7.17 15.23
C GLY A 125 -11.10 6.86 13.75
N GLU A 126 -12.28 7.00 13.18
CA GLU A 126 -12.46 6.90 11.73
C GLU A 126 -11.71 8.03 11.02
N LEU A 127 -11.08 7.70 9.90
CA LEU A 127 -10.43 8.70 9.06
C LEU A 127 -11.49 9.62 8.43
N PRO A 128 -11.24 10.92 8.32
CA PRO A 128 -12.12 11.84 7.59
C PRO A 128 -12.36 11.35 6.16
N GLY A 129 -13.56 11.58 5.61
CA GLY A 129 -13.91 11.15 4.26
C GLY A 129 -13.09 11.82 3.14
N ASP A 130 -12.46 12.95 3.45
CA ASP A 130 -11.54 13.69 2.58
C ASP A 130 -10.07 13.49 2.94
N ALA A 131 -9.75 12.58 3.86
CA ALA A 131 -8.39 12.24 4.21
C ALA A 131 -7.54 11.91 2.98
N VAL A 132 -6.32 12.39 3.00
CA VAL A 132 -5.32 12.15 1.95
C VAL A 132 -4.29 11.16 2.46
N LYS A 133 -3.93 10.20 1.63
CA LYS A 133 -2.87 9.24 1.93
C LYS A 133 -1.68 9.51 1.02
N LEU A 134 -0.51 9.64 1.64
CA LEU A 134 0.77 9.66 0.94
C LEU A 134 1.37 8.26 1.00
N ILE A 135 1.73 7.71 -0.16
CA ILE A 135 2.46 6.45 -0.30
C ILE A 135 3.83 6.78 -0.84
N LEU A 136 4.87 6.40 -0.11
CA LEU A 136 6.27 6.53 -0.53
C LEU A 136 6.93 5.16 -0.61
N VAL A 137 7.68 4.90 -1.67
CA VAL A 137 8.47 3.69 -1.85
C VAL A 137 9.95 4.02 -1.88
N PHE A 138 10.75 3.10 -1.35
CA PHE A 138 12.18 3.33 -1.11
C PHE A 138 13.02 2.13 -1.52
N ARG A 139 14.23 2.42 -1.97
CA ARG A 139 15.35 1.49 -1.91
C ARG A 139 16.13 1.71 -0.62
N ARG A 140 16.55 0.64 0.03
CA ARG A 140 17.47 0.74 1.17
C ARG A 140 18.81 1.26 0.71
N ASN A 141 19.48 1.99 1.58
CA ASN A 141 20.87 2.34 1.35
C ASN A 141 21.71 1.05 1.33
N PRO A 142 22.53 0.81 0.27
CA PRO A 142 23.28 -0.45 0.09
C PRO A 142 24.29 -0.72 1.21
N ARG A 143 24.58 0.25 2.08
CA ARG A 143 25.42 0.06 3.28
C ARG A 143 24.77 -0.83 4.34
N PHE A 144 23.47 -1.04 4.30
CA PHE A 144 22.75 -1.89 5.25
C PHE A 144 22.42 -3.23 4.62
N ALA A 145 22.66 -4.32 5.34
CA ALA A 145 22.11 -5.62 5.04
C ALA A 145 20.56 -5.58 5.13
N ALA A 146 19.86 -6.44 4.40
CA ALA A 146 18.42 -6.40 4.30
C ALA A 146 17.72 -6.58 5.65
N ASP A 147 18.18 -7.51 6.46
CA ASP A 147 17.66 -7.79 7.81
C ASP A 147 17.87 -6.63 8.79
N ALA A 148 19.07 -6.05 8.80
CA ALA A 148 19.39 -4.90 9.63
C ALA A 148 18.58 -3.65 9.21
N PHE A 149 18.37 -3.47 7.91
CA PHE A 149 17.49 -2.43 7.39
C PHE A 149 16.04 -2.65 7.84
N ALA A 150 15.52 -3.89 7.64
CA ALA A 150 14.15 -4.24 7.96
C ALA A 150 13.82 -4.00 9.43
N ALA A 151 14.69 -4.43 10.35
CA ALA A 151 14.52 -4.23 11.79
C ALA A 151 14.41 -2.73 12.11
N ARG A 152 15.39 -1.93 11.70
CA ARG A 152 15.43 -0.49 11.98
C ARG A 152 14.28 0.27 11.32
N TRP A 153 13.89 -0.13 10.10
CA TRP A 153 12.78 0.48 9.39
C TRP A 153 11.44 0.27 10.10
N LEU A 154 11.17 -0.97 10.51
CA LEU A 154 9.92 -1.33 11.19
C LEU A 154 9.86 -0.81 12.64
N ASP A 155 11.00 -0.66 13.32
CA ASP A 155 11.05 -0.08 14.67
C ASP A 155 10.84 1.44 14.72
N GLY A 156 10.81 2.10 13.55
CA GLY A 156 10.55 3.52 13.47
C GLY A 156 11.72 4.41 13.89
N GLU A 157 12.93 3.85 14.02
CA GLU A 157 14.12 4.58 14.47
C GLU A 157 14.47 5.82 13.63
N THR A 158 13.97 5.86 12.39
CA THR A 158 14.27 6.95 11.47
C THR A 158 12.98 7.54 10.93
N PRO A 159 12.47 8.64 11.51
CA PRO A 159 11.29 9.31 10.97
C PRO A 159 11.62 9.89 9.59
N LEU A 160 10.77 9.62 8.59
CA LEU A 160 10.85 10.28 7.28
C LEU A 160 10.20 11.66 7.30
N LEU A 161 9.28 11.86 8.22
CA LEU A 161 8.66 13.12 8.54
C LEU A 161 9.40 13.75 9.73
N LEU A 162 9.25 15.04 9.91
CA LEU A 162 9.75 15.70 11.11
C LEU A 162 9.15 15.06 12.37
N PRO A 163 9.86 15.06 13.51
CA PRO A 163 9.32 14.51 14.76
C PRO A 163 8.00 15.14 15.21
N GLU A 164 7.75 16.38 14.81
CA GLU A 164 6.55 17.16 15.09
C GLU A 164 5.40 16.83 14.12
N ALA A 165 5.68 16.17 13.00
CA ALA A 165 4.66 15.80 12.05
C ALA A 165 3.73 14.74 12.66
N GLU A 166 2.44 15.03 12.67
CA GLU A 166 1.44 14.16 13.26
C GLU A 166 0.42 13.66 12.23
N PRO A 167 0.80 12.71 11.35
CA PRO A 167 -0.19 12.07 10.50
C PRO A 167 -1.24 11.38 11.36
N LEU A 168 -2.47 11.34 10.87
CA LEU A 168 -3.57 10.64 11.54
C LEU A 168 -3.25 9.15 11.74
N ARG A 169 -2.56 8.56 10.76
CA ARG A 169 -2.08 7.18 10.78
C ARG A 169 -0.72 7.09 10.08
N LEU A 170 0.14 6.20 10.56
CA LEU A 170 1.45 5.92 9.96
C LEU A 170 1.70 4.42 9.94
N THR A 171 2.01 3.88 8.77
CA THR A 171 2.30 2.47 8.58
C THR A 171 3.53 2.29 7.73
N ARG A 172 4.42 1.40 8.12
CA ARG A 172 5.59 0.99 7.36
C ARG A 172 5.49 -0.44 6.89
N TYR A 173 6.09 -0.69 5.75
CA TYR A 173 6.16 -1.99 5.12
C TYR A 173 7.60 -2.27 4.73
N VAL A 174 8.00 -3.52 4.86
CA VAL A 174 9.28 -4.02 4.35
C VAL A 174 9.00 -5.21 3.45
N ALA A 175 9.66 -5.22 2.29
CA ALA A 175 9.56 -6.33 1.35
C ALA A 175 10.01 -7.64 2.00
N VAL A 176 9.32 -8.74 1.67
CA VAL A 176 9.68 -10.07 2.15
C VAL A 176 10.33 -10.88 1.04
N ASP A 177 11.27 -11.73 1.41
CA ASP A 177 11.92 -12.67 0.51
C ASP A 177 10.96 -13.77 0.02
N GLY A 178 11.27 -14.36 -1.13
CA GLY A 178 10.53 -15.51 -1.66
C GLY A 178 9.49 -15.17 -2.73
N ALA A 179 9.18 -13.89 -2.95
CA ALA A 179 8.30 -13.42 -4.03
C ALA A 179 9.06 -12.89 -5.26
N GLY A 180 10.36 -13.21 -5.38
CA GLY A 180 11.28 -12.65 -6.38
C GLY A 180 12.04 -11.43 -5.85
N GLU A 181 12.86 -10.81 -6.71
CA GLU A 181 13.56 -9.58 -6.35
C GLU A 181 12.52 -8.43 -6.23
N PRO A 182 12.38 -7.80 -5.07
CA PRO A 182 11.39 -6.76 -4.89
C PRO A 182 11.77 -5.50 -5.67
N PRO A 183 10.80 -4.81 -6.30
CA PRO A 183 11.06 -3.57 -7.03
C PRO A 183 11.49 -2.41 -6.12
N PHE A 184 11.20 -2.50 -4.83
CA PHE A 184 11.63 -1.60 -3.75
C PHE A 184 11.73 -2.38 -2.44
N ASP A 185 12.52 -1.87 -1.50
CA ASP A 185 12.81 -2.55 -0.24
C ASP A 185 11.78 -2.20 0.85
N ALA A 186 11.19 -1.01 0.77
CA ALA A 186 10.26 -0.51 1.79
C ALA A 186 9.19 0.42 1.23
N VAL A 187 8.09 0.53 1.98
CA VAL A 187 7.01 1.48 1.74
C VAL A 187 6.66 2.18 3.06
N GLU A 188 6.31 3.45 2.99
CA GLU A 188 5.67 4.18 4.07
C GLU A 188 4.35 4.75 3.58
N CYS A 189 3.29 4.56 4.37
CA CYS A 189 1.99 5.17 4.15
C CYS A 189 1.67 6.08 5.33
N SER A 190 1.32 7.33 5.04
CA SER A 190 0.85 8.30 6.05
C SER A 190 -0.48 8.88 5.61
N TRP A 191 -1.41 9.03 6.58
CA TRP A 191 -2.74 9.57 6.34
C TRP A 191 -2.86 10.93 7.01
N TRP A 192 -3.46 11.88 6.32
CA TRP A 192 -3.57 13.28 6.69
C TRP A 192 -5.03 13.72 6.60
N ASP A 193 -5.45 14.64 7.46
CA ASP A 193 -6.80 15.18 7.45
C ASP A 193 -7.10 15.98 6.18
N SER A 194 -6.07 16.61 5.60
CA SER A 194 -6.21 17.40 4.38
C SER A 194 -4.90 17.41 3.56
N LEU A 195 -5.02 17.84 2.30
CA LEU A 195 -3.87 18.07 1.44
C LEU A 195 -3.01 19.25 1.94
N ASP A 196 -3.62 20.23 2.58
CA ASP A 196 -2.91 21.42 3.06
C ASP A 196 -2.08 21.12 4.30
N SER A 197 -2.58 20.28 5.23
CA SER A 197 -1.77 19.81 6.35
C SER A 197 -0.58 18.98 5.88
N LEU A 198 -0.79 18.07 4.92
CA LEU A 198 0.33 17.33 4.32
C LEU A 198 1.35 18.26 3.66
N ARG A 199 0.90 19.28 2.89
CA ARG A 199 1.81 20.21 2.22
C ARG A 199 2.65 21.02 3.21
N GLY A 200 2.05 21.45 4.31
CA GLY A 200 2.75 22.13 5.38
C GLY A 200 3.90 21.31 5.93
N GLU A 201 3.64 20.07 6.31
CA GLU A 201 4.65 19.15 6.82
C GLU A 201 5.67 18.74 5.73
N TRP A 202 5.21 18.55 4.50
CA TRP A 202 6.07 18.19 3.39
C TRP A 202 7.10 19.25 3.05
N ALA A 203 6.75 20.53 3.13
CA ALA A 203 7.66 21.64 2.91
C ALA A 203 8.80 21.70 3.95
N LEU A 204 8.54 21.26 5.18
CA LEU A 204 9.53 21.21 6.26
C LEU A 204 10.49 20.02 6.12
N ARG A 205 10.10 18.95 5.38
CA ARG A 205 10.91 17.75 5.17
C ARG A 205 12.26 18.00 4.50
N ASP A 206 12.38 19.02 3.67
CA ASP A 206 13.64 19.35 2.98
C ASP A 206 14.80 19.63 3.95
N ALA A 207 14.50 20.03 5.18
CA ALA A 207 15.48 20.23 6.25
C ALA A 207 16.02 18.91 6.84
N ALA A 208 15.28 17.78 6.66
CA ALA A 208 15.63 16.46 7.20
C ALA A 208 16.36 15.56 6.19
N ARG A 209 16.87 16.09 5.08
CA ARG A 209 17.64 15.36 4.08
C ARG A 209 18.91 14.78 4.69
N GLY A 210 18.88 13.52 5.02
CA GLY A 210 20.02 12.83 5.60
C GLY A 210 19.67 11.48 6.19
N GLN A 211 18.60 10.85 5.70
CA GLN A 211 18.18 9.55 6.17
C GLN A 211 19.17 8.47 5.72
N PRO A 212 20.02 7.95 6.60
CA PRO A 212 21.03 6.97 6.21
C PRO A 212 20.43 5.64 5.76
N LEU A 213 19.17 5.32 6.15
CA LEU A 213 18.55 4.02 5.89
C LEU A 213 18.10 3.82 4.45
N VAL A 214 17.64 4.86 3.78
CA VAL A 214 17.09 4.78 2.42
C VAL A 214 17.94 5.56 1.43
N ASP A 215 17.84 5.20 0.16
CA ASP A 215 18.43 5.97 -0.95
C ASP A 215 17.41 7.05 -1.39
N PRO A 216 17.70 8.33 -1.13
CA PRO A 216 16.76 9.40 -1.48
C PRO A 216 16.59 9.57 -2.99
N SER A 217 17.59 9.20 -3.80
CA SER A 217 17.52 9.31 -5.26
C SER A 217 16.54 8.32 -5.89
N ALA A 218 16.27 7.21 -5.21
CA ALA A 218 15.37 6.16 -5.63
C ALA A 218 13.95 6.31 -5.04
N THR A 219 13.69 7.37 -4.26
CA THR A 219 12.36 7.61 -3.68
C THR A 219 11.33 7.93 -4.76
N ARG A 220 10.20 7.24 -4.71
CA ARG A 220 9.04 7.48 -5.57
C ARG A 220 7.81 7.58 -4.67
N GLY A 221 6.74 8.20 -5.17
CA GLY A 221 5.54 8.32 -4.37
C GLY A 221 4.27 8.60 -5.14
N MET A 222 3.18 8.63 -4.43
CA MET A 222 1.88 9.03 -4.93
C MET A 222 0.98 9.56 -3.81
N LEU A 223 0.14 10.52 -4.16
CA LEU A 223 -0.96 10.99 -3.34
C LEU A 223 -2.25 10.31 -3.77
N VAL A 224 -3.00 9.80 -2.80
CA VAL A 224 -4.19 9.01 -3.09
C VAL A 224 -5.34 9.33 -2.15
N ARG A 225 -6.56 9.02 -2.61
CA ARG A 225 -7.71 8.76 -1.75
C ARG A 225 -7.89 7.26 -1.61
N GLU A 226 -7.99 6.83 -0.36
CA GLU A 226 -8.18 5.42 -0.03
C GLU A 226 -9.67 5.06 -0.09
N GLU A 227 -10.00 3.96 -0.74
CA GLU A 227 -11.31 3.32 -0.69
C GLU A 227 -11.15 1.91 -0.09
N VAL A 228 -11.66 1.72 1.11
CA VAL A 228 -11.68 0.42 1.77
C VAL A 228 -12.83 -0.39 1.19
N VAL A 229 -12.51 -1.34 0.31
CA VAL A 229 -13.50 -2.23 -0.33
C VAL A 229 -13.85 -3.40 0.60
N VAL A 230 -12.82 -4.04 1.17
CA VAL A 230 -12.96 -5.09 2.18
C VAL A 230 -11.94 -4.82 3.27
N PRO A 231 -12.37 -4.50 4.50
CA PRO A 231 -11.44 -4.24 5.60
C PRO A 231 -10.63 -5.50 5.93
N ALA A 232 -9.36 -5.31 6.27
CA ALA A 232 -8.51 -6.39 6.78
C ALA A 232 -9.18 -7.05 8.01
N GLY A 233 -9.23 -8.40 8.01
CA GLY A 233 -9.90 -9.14 9.08
C GLY A 233 -11.40 -9.39 8.86
N TRP A 234 -11.95 -9.06 7.68
CA TRP A 234 -13.31 -9.41 7.29
C TRP A 234 -13.59 -10.93 7.47
N TYR A 235 -12.64 -11.75 7.11
CA TYR A 235 -12.69 -13.21 7.26
C TYR A 235 -12.97 -13.68 8.70
N ALA A 236 -12.33 -13.05 9.67
CA ALA A 236 -12.51 -13.39 11.08
C ALA A 236 -13.91 -13.06 11.61
N ARG A 237 -14.62 -12.12 10.96
CA ARG A 237 -15.98 -11.71 11.34
C ARG A 237 -17.07 -12.48 10.60
N ALA A 238 -16.79 -13.03 9.43
CA ALA A 238 -17.76 -13.74 8.62
C ALA A 238 -18.01 -15.19 9.08
N GLY A 239 -17.28 -15.69 10.08
CA GLY A 239 -17.49 -17.03 10.62
C GLY A 239 -17.28 -18.17 9.61
N VAL A 240 -16.49 -17.92 8.56
CA VAL A 240 -16.09 -18.93 7.59
C VAL A 240 -14.89 -19.67 8.19
N ALA A 241 -15.18 -20.73 8.95
CA ALA A 241 -14.21 -21.72 9.39
C ALA A 241 -14.15 -22.84 8.34
#